data_6d687df57e4bc05de5aee8c67be2a795
#
_entry.id   6d687df57e4bc05de5aee8c67be2a795
#
_cell.length_a   1.000
_cell.length_b   1.000
_cell.length_c   1.000
_cell.angle_alpha   90.00
_cell.angle_beta   90.00
_cell.angle_gamma   90.00
#
_symmetry.space_group_name_H-M   'P 1'
#
loop_
_entity.id
_entity.type
_entity.pdbx_description
1 polymer ?
#
loop_
_entity_poly.entity_id
_entity_poly.type
_entity_poly.pdbx_seq_one_letter_code
_entity_poly.pdbx_strand_id
1 'polypeptide(L)'
;MLAAASDKLPRAQPFSSDCIFSTPECSADQLLATDPAWAQRLLGRYGNAAIHLLTQASDDEHQRIGETDFCLAECRWALRHEAVEHLDDLLLRRTRLGMLLADGGETIFPQLETLCTAELGWSNEQWTAEVSRYQGIWRRYYSLPHQ
;
A
#
# COMPACT_ATOMS: atom_id res chain seq x y z
N MET A 1 0.94 -48.05 4.20
CA MET A 1 1.75 -47.34 5.22
C MET A 1 1.53 -45.81 5.10
N LEU A 2 0.35 -45.31 5.37
CA LEU A 2 -0.01 -43.87 5.30
C LEU A 2 -0.86 -43.38 6.51
N ALA A 3 -0.83 -44.12 7.61
CA ALA A 3 -1.66 -43.79 8.79
C ALA A 3 -0.91 -43.00 9.89
N ALA A 4 0.39 -42.71 9.74
CA ALA A 4 1.17 -42.08 10.82
C ALA A 4 1.37 -40.58 10.73
N ALA A 5 0.85 -39.90 9.69
CA ALA A 5 1.01 -38.47 9.52
C ALA A 5 -0.16 -37.61 10.08
N SER A 6 -1.29 -38.27 10.39
CA SER A 6 -2.50 -37.59 10.83
C SER A 6 -2.46 -37.08 12.29
N ASP A 7 -1.56 -37.61 13.11
CA ASP A 7 -1.54 -37.31 14.56
C ASP A 7 -0.72 -36.05 14.93
N LYS A 8 -0.08 -35.42 13.95
CA LYS A 8 0.75 -34.20 14.14
C LYS A 8 0.12 -32.89 13.66
N LEU A 9 -1.06 -32.94 13.05
CA LEU A 9 -1.74 -31.71 12.67
C LEU A 9 -2.48 -31.15 13.91
N PRO A 10 -2.29 -29.86 14.22
CA PRO A 10 -3.06 -29.24 15.28
C PRO A 10 -4.55 -29.43 14.97
N ARG A 11 -5.34 -29.88 15.97
CA ARG A 11 -6.79 -29.97 15.83
C ARG A 11 -7.32 -28.61 15.36
N ALA A 12 -8.09 -28.61 14.28
CA ALA A 12 -8.79 -27.43 13.84
C ALA A 12 -9.57 -26.82 15.03
N GLN A 13 -9.28 -25.60 15.38
CA GLN A 13 -10.05 -24.86 16.36
C GLN A 13 -11.48 -24.75 15.84
N PRO A 14 -12.51 -24.88 16.71
CA PRO A 14 -13.89 -24.64 16.29
C PRO A 14 -13.97 -23.23 15.67
N PHE A 15 -14.66 -23.12 14.54
CA PHE A 15 -14.86 -21.86 13.86
C PHE A 15 -15.57 -20.90 14.82
N SER A 16 -14.92 -19.80 15.21
CA SER A 16 -15.58 -18.74 15.96
C SER A 16 -16.53 -18.00 15.02
N SER A 17 -17.78 -17.82 15.45
CA SER A 17 -18.72 -16.93 14.76
C SER A 17 -18.46 -15.45 15.08
N ASP A 18 -17.43 -15.16 15.88
CA ASP A 18 -17.08 -13.79 16.24
C ASP A 18 -16.61 -13.04 15.00
N CYS A 19 -17.04 -11.81 14.86
CA CYS A 19 -16.65 -10.96 13.75
C CYS A 19 -15.13 -10.73 13.79
N ILE A 20 -14.42 -11.25 12.78
CA ILE A 20 -12.96 -11.12 12.69
C ILE A 20 -12.58 -9.65 12.40
N PHE A 21 -13.49 -8.92 11.76
CA PHE A 21 -13.31 -7.51 11.45
C PHE A 21 -14.23 -6.67 12.34
N SER A 22 -13.64 -5.84 13.20
CA SER A 22 -14.41 -4.84 13.94
C SER A 22 -14.99 -3.83 12.95
N THR A 23 -16.26 -3.45 13.16
CA THR A 23 -16.81 -2.29 12.47
C THR A 23 -15.94 -1.06 12.83
N PRO A 24 -15.54 -0.22 11.86
CA PRO A 24 -14.80 1.00 12.17
C PRO A 24 -15.58 1.82 13.21
N GLU A 25 -14.92 2.22 14.28
CA GLU A 25 -15.49 3.08 15.32
C GLU A 25 -15.59 4.53 14.88
N CYS A 26 -14.88 4.88 13.77
CA CYS A 26 -14.91 6.21 13.18
C CYS A 26 -15.86 6.25 11.98
N SER A 27 -16.54 7.38 11.82
CA SER A 27 -17.36 7.68 10.66
C SER A 27 -16.55 8.41 9.59
N ALA A 28 -17.04 8.40 8.35
CA ALA A 28 -16.44 9.18 7.26
C ALA A 28 -16.33 10.68 7.58
N ASP A 29 -17.26 11.21 8.38
CA ASP A 29 -17.28 12.63 8.78
C ASP A 29 -16.13 13.01 9.73
N GLN A 30 -15.54 12.02 10.41
CA GLN A 30 -14.37 12.22 11.30
C GLN A 30 -13.05 12.20 10.51
N LEU A 31 -13.06 11.67 9.31
CA LEU A 31 -11.94 11.82 8.40
C LEU A 31 -12.03 13.22 7.79
N LEU A 32 -10.96 14.00 7.88
CA LEU A 32 -10.81 15.36 7.35
C LEU A 32 -11.04 15.45 5.82
N ALA A 33 -11.81 14.55 5.27
CA ALA A 33 -12.02 14.41 3.86
C ALA A 33 -13.16 15.32 3.39
N THR A 34 -12.86 16.20 2.49
CA THR A 34 -13.82 17.00 1.74
C THR A 34 -14.68 16.16 0.79
N ASP A 35 -14.26 14.91 0.51
CA ASP A 35 -14.96 13.97 -0.36
C ASP A 35 -15.41 12.73 0.45
N PRO A 36 -16.73 12.59 0.71
CA PRO A 36 -17.27 11.46 1.47
C PRO A 36 -16.99 10.08 0.83
N ALA A 37 -16.96 9.99 -0.50
CA ALA A 37 -16.70 8.73 -1.18
C ALA A 37 -15.24 8.27 -0.97
N TRP A 38 -14.30 9.20 -0.99
CA TRP A 38 -12.91 8.92 -0.70
C TRP A 38 -12.69 8.54 0.77
N ALA A 39 -13.36 9.24 1.70
CA ALA A 39 -13.34 8.90 3.12
C ALA A 39 -13.85 7.48 3.37
N GLN A 40 -14.96 7.10 2.73
CA GLN A 40 -15.52 5.76 2.85
C GLN A 40 -14.59 4.69 2.26
N ARG A 41 -13.89 5.00 1.16
CA ARG A 41 -12.87 4.11 0.60
C ARG A 41 -11.72 3.89 1.58
N LEU A 42 -11.20 4.94 2.21
CA LEU A 42 -10.14 4.82 3.22
C LEU A 42 -10.58 3.97 4.41
N LEU A 43 -11.79 4.21 4.94
CA LEU A 43 -12.36 3.39 6.00
C LEU A 43 -12.53 1.93 5.58
N GLY A 44 -13.01 1.68 4.37
CA GLY A 44 -13.17 0.32 3.84
C GLY A 44 -11.85 -0.42 3.67
N ARG A 45 -10.74 0.29 3.40
CA ARG A 45 -9.41 -0.29 3.22
C ARG A 45 -8.62 -0.43 4.52
N TYR A 46 -8.66 0.58 5.36
CA TYR A 46 -7.78 0.70 6.54
C TYR A 46 -8.53 0.59 7.87
N GLY A 47 -9.88 0.56 7.86
CA GLY A 47 -10.66 0.52 9.08
C GLY A 47 -10.31 1.68 10.01
N ASN A 48 -10.16 1.39 11.31
CA ASN A 48 -9.78 2.39 12.32
C ASN A 48 -8.40 3.02 12.08
N ALA A 49 -7.53 2.35 11.33
CA ALA A 49 -6.21 2.90 10.99
C ALA A 49 -6.29 4.09 10.03
N ALA A 50 -7.41 4.30 9.32
CA ALA A 50 -7.59 5.43 8.40
C ALA A 50 -7.36 6.79 9.06
N ILE A 51 -7.78 6.96 10.33
CA ILE A 51 -7.54 8.18 11.09
C ILE A 51 -6.03 8.38 11.31
N HIS A 52 -5.34 7.34 11.77
CA HIS A 52 -3.90 7.41 12.01
C HIS A 52 -3.11 7.68 10.73
N LEU A 53 -3.52 7.05 9.62
CA LEU A 53 -2.92 7.28 8.31
C LEU A 53 -2.97 8.77 7.94
N LEU A 54 -4.12 9.41 8.08
CA LEU A 54 -4.29 10.82 7.75
C LEU A 54 -3.62 11.75 8.76
N THR A 55 -3.72 11.49 10.07
CA THR A 55 -3.17 12.38 11.11
C THR A 55 -1.64 12.35 11.18
N GLN A 56 -1.00 11.32 10.67
CA GLN A 56 0.46 11.18 10.63
C GLN A 56 1.09 11.73 9.34
N ALA A 57 0.28 12.10 8.37
CA ALA A 57 0.72 12.65 7.09
C ALA A 57 0.66 14.17 7.10
N SER A 58 1.48 14.80 6.26
CA SER A 58 1.40 16.24 6.01
C SER A 58 0.23 16.57 5.08
N ASP A 59 -0.18 17.83 5.05
CA ASP A 59 -1.29 18.30 4.19
C ASP A 59 -1.02 18.01 2.71
N ASP A 60 0.23 18.12 2.25
CA ASP A 60 0.61 17.80 0.88
C ASP A 60 0.44 16.32 0.54
N GLU A 61 0.57 15.45 1.54
CA GLU A 61 0.42 14.00 1.36
C GLU A 61 -1.03 13.54 1.29
N HIS A 62 -1.98 14.40 1.69
CA HIS A 62 -3.41 14.13 1.57
C HIS A 62 -3.93 14.32 0.14
N GLN A 63 -3.18 14.99 -0.73
CA GLN A 63 -3.60 15.22 -2.11
C GLN A 63 -3.60 13.91 -2.90
N ARG A 64 -4.62 13.75 -3.75
CA ARG A 64 -4.70 12.60 -4.66
C ARG A 64 -3.55 12.59 -5.65
N ILE A 65 -3.06 11.42 -5.95
CA ILE A 65 -2.01 11.19 -6.94
C ILE A 65 -2.66 11.09 -8.32
N GLY A 66 -2.53 12.16 -9.12
CA GLY A 66 -3.15 12.21 -10.45
C GLY A 66 -4.66 11.98 -10.39
N GLU A 67 -5.18 11.19 -11.31
CA GLU A 67 -6.59 10.82 -11.39
C GLU A 67 -6.92 9.55 -10.56
N THR A 68 -6.03 9.15 -9.66
CA THR A 68 -6.25 7.98 -8.80
C THR A 68 -6.96 8.36 -7.50
N ASP A 69 -7.53 7.38 -6.83
CA ASP A 69 -8.07 7.57 -5.48
C ASP A 69 -7.02 7.42 -4.37
N PHE A 70 -5.75 7.24 -4.73
CA PHE A 70 -4.65 7.12 -3.79
C PHE A 70 -4.03 8.47 -3.46
N CYS A 71 -3.47 8.60 -2.25
CA CYS A 71 -2.65 9.72 -1.83
C CYS A 71 -1.30 9.25 -1.28
N LEU A 72 -0.34 10.18 -1.14
CA LEU A 72 1.00 9.86 -0.63
C LEU A 72 0.98 9.36 0.82
N ALA A 73 0.00 9.77 1.63
CA ALA A 73 -0.20 9.24 2.98
C ALA A 73 -0.40 7.71 2.99
N GLU A 74 -1.06 7.15 1.97
CA GLU A 74 -1.22 5.70 1.84
C GLU A 74 0.11 5.01 1.48
N CYS A 75 0.96 5.68 0.68
CA CYS A 75 2.32 5.20 0.41
C CYS A 75 3.16 5.17 1.69
N ARG A 76 3.14 6.25 2.49
CA ARG A 76 3.81 6.31 3.79
C ARG A 76 3.32 5.21 4.73
N TRP A 77 2.02 5.01 4.80
CA TRP A 77 1.42 3.94 5.61
C TRP A 77 1.95 2.57 5.20
N ALA A 78 1.96 2.29 3.89
CA ALA A 78 2.45 1.02 3.38
C ALA A 78 3.94 0.79 3.72
N LEU A 79 4.79 1.82 3.59
CA LEU A 79 6.20 1.76 3.97
C LEU A 79 6.41 1.41 5.45
N ARG A 80 5.54 1.91 6.34
CA ARG A 80 5.64 1.69 7.78
C ARG A 80 5.05 0.35 8.24
N HIS A 81 3.99 -0.12 7.60
CA HIS A 81 3.13 -1.16 8.18
C HIS A 81 2.91 -2.40 7.29
N GLU A 82 3.27 -2.35 6.00
CA GLU A 82 2.90 -3.39 5.05
C GLU A 82 4.09 -4.18 4.47
N ALA A 83 5.21 -4.25 5.20
CA ALA A 83 6.40 -5.00 4.84
C ALA A 83 6.89 -4.72 3.41
N VAL A 84 7.15 -3.45 3.12
CA VAL A 84 7.76 -3.00 1.86
C VAL A 84 9.26 -3.10 1.97
N GLU A 85 9.89 -3.94 1.16
CA GLU A 85 11.34 -4.08 1.06
C GLU A 85 11.87 -3.51 -0.26
N HIS A 86 11.05 -3.55 -1.30
CA HIS A 86 11.39 -3.12 -2.64
C HIS A 86 10.36 -2.13 -3.21
N LEU A 87 10.78 -1.31 -4.18
CA LEU A 87 9.89 -0.34 -4.82
C LEU A 87 8.71 -1.00 -5.55
N ASP A 88 8.89 -2.23 -6.08
CA ASP A 88 7.79 -2.99 -6.69
C ASP A 88 6.80 -3.52 -5.65
N ASP A 89 7.18 -3.74 -4.40
CA ASP A 89 6.23 -4.06 -3.33
C ASP A 89 5.26 -2.90 -3.16
N LEU A 90 5.79 -1.67 -3.03
CA LEU A 90 4.97 -0.48 -2.89
C LEU A 90 4.06 -0.26 -4.10
N LEU A 91 4.66 -0.19 -5.29
CA LEU A 91 3.98 0.28 -6.50
C LEU A 91 3.10 -0.77 -7.19
N LEU A 92 3.42 -2.06 -7.08
CA LEU A 92 2.68 -3.12 -7.76
C LEU A 92 1.81 -3.96 -6.82
N ARG A 93 2.20 -4.10 -5.56
CA ARG A 93 1.52 -4.99 -4.61
C ARG A 93 0.68 -4.26 -3.59
N ARG A 94 1.19 -3.19 -2.97
CA ARG A 94 0.48 -2.47 -1.90
C ARG A 94 -0.47 -1.42 -2.45
N THR A 95 0.00 -0.52 -3.30
CA THR A 95 -0.82 0.57 -3.83
C THR A 95 -1.35 0.35 -5.23
N ARG A 96 -0.68 -0.50 -6.03
CA ARG A 96 -0.95 -0.69 -7.46
C ARG A 96 -0.81 0.58 -8.31
N LEU A 97 -0.21 1.64 -7.79
CA LEU A 97 0.01 2.91 -8.51
C LEU A 97 0.81 2.70 -9.80
N GLY A 98 1.75 1.75 -9.82
CA GLY A 98 2.51 1.41 -11.03
C GLY A 98 1.68 0.83 -12.17
N MET A 99 0.43 0.39 -11.91
CA MET A 99 -0.52 -0.05 -12.93
C MET A 99 -1.58 1.01 -13.26
N LEU A 100 -1.79 1.97 -12.36
CA LEU A 100 -2.82 3.01 -12.50
C LEU A 100 -2.27 4.28 -13.16
N LEU A 101 -0.98 4.54 -12.99
CA LEU A 101 -0.31 5.71 -13.53
C LEU A 101 0.45 5.36 -14.80
N ALA A 102 0.59 6.36 -15.68
CA ALA A 102 1.41 6.23 -16.87
C ALA A 102 2.88 5.90 -16.50
N ASP A 103 3.54 5.16 -17.38
CA ASP A 103 4.96 4.81 -17.30
C ASP A 103 5.37 4.22 -15.93
N GLY A 104 4.47 3.42 -15.34
CA GLY A 104 4.73 2.78 -14.05
C GLY A 104 4.78 3.74 -12.88
N GLY A 105 4.28 4.97 -13.02
CA GLY A 105 4.27 5.97 -11.96
C GLY A 105 5.55 6.75 -11.81
N GLU A 106 6.35 6.90 -12.87
CA GLU A 106 7.60 7.69 -12.84
C GLU A 106 7.39 9.14 -12.37
N THR A 107 6.21 9.68 -12.63
CA THR A 107 5.86 11.07 -12.24
C THR A 107 5.88 11.32 -10.74
N ILE A 108 5.71 10.29 -9.92
CA ILE A 108 5.70 10.40 -8.45
C ILE A 108 7.02 9.94 -7.80
N PHE A 109 8.02 9.55 -8.57
CA PHE A 109 9.31 9.09 -8.03
C PHE A 109 9.98 10.11 -7.10
N PRO A 110 10.00 11.42 -7.37
CA PRO A 110 10.61 12.38 -6.44
C PRO A 110 9.96 12.39 -5.06
N GLN A 111 8.63 12.25 -5.00
CA GLN A 111 7.91 12.17 -3.72
C GLN A 111 8.20 10.84 -3.02
N LEU A 112 8.24 9.74 -3.78
CA LEU A 112 8.53 8.42 -3.22
C LEU A 112 9.98 8.30 -2.73
N GLU A 113 10.95 8.93 -3.40
CA GLU A 113 12.34 9.00 -2.93
C GLU A 113 12.41 9.64 -1.55
N THR A 114 11.73 10.77 -1.38
CA THR A 114 11.64 11.46 -0.09
C THR A 114 11.03 10.55 0.99
N LEU A 115 9.93 9.86 0.67
CA LEU A 115 9.28 8.95 1.60
C LEU A 115 10.15 7.73 1.93
N CYS A 116 10.74 7.08 0.94
CA CYS A 116 11.59 5.89 1.16
C CYS A 116 12.85 6.24 1.94
N THR A 117 13.45 7.41 1.69
CA THR A 117 14.57 7.89 2.50
C THR A 117 14.14 8.11 3.95
N ALA A 118 12.99 8.75 4.18
CA ALA A 118 12.52 9.06 5.53
C ALA A 118 12.06 7.82 6.32
N GLU A 119 11.39 6.87 5.67
CA GLU A 119 10.73 5.74 6.35
C GLU A 119 11.60 4.46 6.37
N LEU A 120 12.38 4.23 5.31
CA LEU A 120 13.21 3.02 5.18
C LEU A 120 14.71 3.31 5.32
N GLY A 121 15.12 4.59 5.37
CA GLY A 121 16.52 4.98 5.45
C GLY A 121 17.31 4.71 4.17
N TRP A 122 16.64 4.64 3.02
CA TRP A 122 17.33 4.39 1.75
C TRP A 122 18.28 5.51 1.39
N SER A 123 19.51 5.14 0.97
CA SER A 123 20.45 6.09 0.36
C SER A 123 20.07 6.38 -1.08
N ASN A 124 20.68 7.42 -1.66
CA ASN A 124 20.50 7.77 -3.08
C ASN A 124 20.95 6.62 -4.01
N GLU A 125 22.01 5.90 -3.65
CA GLU A 125 22.48 4.74 -4.41
C GLU A 125 21.46 3.60 -4.37
N GLN A 126 20.89 3.35 -3.20
CA GLN A 126 19.84 2.33 -3.01
C GLN A 126 18.58 2.72 -3.77
N TRP A 127 18.14 3.98 -3.68
CA TRP A 127 17.01 4.49 -4.46
C TRP A 127 17.22 4.28 -5.96
N THR A 128 18.36 4.66 -6.49
CA THR A 128 18.70 4.50 -7.91
C THR A 128 18.67 3.04 -8.35
N ALA A 129 19.20 2.14 -7.53
CA ALA A 129 19.18 0.70 -7.79
C ALA A 129 17.74 0.16 -7.79
N GLU A 130 16.90 0.57 -6.83
CA GLU A 130 15.51 0.15 -6.74
C GLU A 130 14.65 0.67 -7.89
N VAL A 131 14.85 1.92 -8.32
CA VAL A 131 14.19 2.47 -9.52
C VAL A 131 14.56 1.66 -10.76
N SER A 132 15.86 1.41 -10.97
CA SER A 132 16.32 0.62 -12.12
C SER A 132 15.73 -0.80 -12.12
N ARG A 133 15.72 -1.45 -10.95
CA ARG A 133 15.12 -2.78 -10.76
C ARG A 133 13.63 -2.76 -11.05
N TYR A 134 12.90 -1.81 -10.48
CA TYR A 134 11.45 -1.65 -10.66
C TYR A 134 11.09 -1.40 -12.12
N GLN A 135 11.76 -0.46 -12.78
CA GLN A 135 11.51 -0.16 -14.20
C GLN A 135 11.76 -1.38 -15.09
N GLY A 136 12.78 -2.19 -14.80
CA GLY A 136 13.03 -3.45 -15.50
C GLY A 136 11.87 -4.44 -15.36
N ILE A 137 11.32 -4.60 -14.16
CA ILE A 137 10.16 -5.45 -13.89
C ILE A 137 8.92 -4.90 -14.62
N TRP A 138 8.66 -3.60 -14.47
CA TRP A 138 7.48 -2.97 -15.05
C TRP A 138 7.48 -3.07 -16.58
N ARG A 139 8.58 -2.72 -17.23
CA ARG A 139 8.72 -2.82 -18.69
C ARG A 139 8.52 -4.24 -19.19
N ARG A 140 9.01 -5.22 -18.48
CA ARG A 140 8.94 -6.63 -18.89
C ARG A 140 7.55 -7.23 -18.76
N TYR A 141 6.79 -6.87 -17.73
CA TYR A 141 5.58 -7.60 -17.34
C TYR A 141 4.31 -6.75 -17.37
N TYR A 142 4.42 -5.43 -17.35
CA TYR A 142 3.28 -4.52 -17.19
C TYR A 142 3.16 -3.47 -18.29
N SER A 143 4.22 -3.20 -19.05
CA SER A 143 4.15 -2.30 -20.21
C SER A 143 3.44 -2.97 -21.39
N LEU A 144 2.80 -2.16 -22.23
CA LEU A 144 2.26 -2.66 -23.50
C LEU A 144 3.42 -3.09 -24.41
N PRO A 145 3.23 -4.16 -25.22
CA PRO A 145 4.22 -4.53 -26.23
C PRO A 145 4.44 -3.34 -27.17
N HIS A 146 5.69 -2.95 -27.37
CA HIS A 146 6.03 -2.00 -28.41
C HIS A 146 5.68 -2.62 -29.77
N GLN A 147 4.82 -1.94 -30.53
CA GLN A 147 4.52 -2.31 -31.91
C GLN A 147 5.69 -1.98 -32.80
#